data_9da1824950f842b52b0f902079d4f080
#
_entry.id   9da1824950f842b52b0f902079d4f080
#
_cell.length_a   1.000
_cell.length_b   1.000
_cell.length_c   1.000
_cell.angle_alpha   90.00
_cell.angle_beta   90.00
_cell.angle_gamma   90.00
#
_symmetry.space_group_name_H-M   'P 1'
#
loop_
_entity.id
_entity.type
_entity.pdbx_description
1 polymer ?
#
loop_
_entity_poly.entity_id
_entity_poly.type
_entity_poly.pdbx_seq_one_letter_code
_entity_poly.pdbx_strand_id
1 'polypeptide(L)'
;MKIVTVVIALSCCAVSIADDSFTSTYESLVDDAGNITMPKTFQSDWTFLGTWSIAKEDVETSAAASGHGAAALHNVYTQPGIVEAFRNTGTFPDGAVLIKELLDTETAQMTTGKVSRGNKIEGWFVMVKDTEGRFLDNKLWGDGWGWFLFDASNNLTTKDYKAECLGCHIPAKQNDWIYTEGYPILQKP
;
A
#
# COMPACT_ATOMS: atom_id res chain seq x y z
N MET A 1 -58.43 -24.88 26.55
CA MET A 1 -57.82 -24.82 25.22
C MET A 1 -56.67 -23.80 25.33
N LYS A 2 -55.43 -24.25 25.49
CA LYS A 2 -54.24 -23.34 25.66
C LYS A 2 -53.60 -23.16 24.28
N ILE A 3 -53.56 -21.92 23.82
CA ILE A 3 -52.91 -21.55 22.57
C ILE A 3 -51.42 -21.34 22.86
N VAL A 4 -50.58 -22.15 22.25
CA VAL A 4 -49.13 -21.99 22.30
C VAL A 4 -48.70 -21.16 21.09
N THR A 5 -48.25 -19.93 21.34
CA THR A 5 -47.69 -19.05 20.29
C THR A 5 -46.21 -19.39 20.12
N VAL A 6 -45.86 -19.97 18.98
CA VAL A 6 -44.46 -20.22 18.59
C VAL A 6 -43.94 -18.95 17.93
N VAL A 7 -42.95 -18.29 18.55
CA VAL A 7 -42.20 -17.17 17.96
C VAL A 7 -41.01 -17.77 17.24
N ILE A 8 -41.02 -17.71 15.92
CA ILE A 8 -39.89 -18.06 15.04
C ILE A 8 -39.00 -16.83 14.95
N ALA A 9 -37.85 -16.85 15.60
CA ALA A 9 -36.83 -15.84 15.43
C ALA A 9 -36.08 -16.12 14.12
N LEU A 10 -36.29 -15.29 13.09
CA LEU A 10 -35.43 -15.27 11.90
C LEU A 10 -34.09 -14.65 12.28
N SER A 11 -33.08 -15.50 12.43
CA SER A 11 -31.67 -15.05 12.50
C SER A 11 -31.25 -14.62 11.10
N CYS A 12 -31.13 -13.30 10.87
CA CYS A 12 -30.60 -12.74 9.65
C CYS A 12 -29.06 -12.85 9.74
N CYS A 13 -28.48 -13.89 9.15
CA CYS A 13 -27.04 -13.92 8.89
C CYS A 13 -26.74 -12.86 7.83
N ALA A 14 -26.23 -11.70 8.27
CA ALA A 14 -25.59 -10.74 7.36
C ALA A 14 -24.29 -11.39 6.87
N VAL A 15 -24.32 -11.94 5.65
CA VAL A 15 -23.12 -12.37 4.94
C VAL A 15 -22.40 -11.09 4.53
N SER A 16 -21.23 -10.88 5.13
CA SER A 16 -20.32 -9.78 4.80
C SER A 16 -19.70 -10.04 3.42
N ILE A 17 -20.21 -9.40 2.39
CA ILE A 17 -19.76 -9.54 0.99
C ILE A 17 -18.39 -8.83 0.74
N ALA A 18 -17.82 -8.18 1.78
CA ALA A 18 -16.58 -7.42 1.66
C ALA A 18 -15.30 -8.28 1.63
N ASP A 19 -15.38 -9.56 1.95
CA ASP A 19 -14.20 -10.42 2.17
C ASP A 19 -13.68 -11.09 0.87
N ASP A 20 -14.51 -11.25 -0.16
CA ASP A 20 -14.14 -12.03 -1.34
C ASP A 20 -13.24 -11.28 -2.36
N SER A 21 -13.30 -9.94 -2.44
CA SER A 21 -12.67 -9.22 -3.54
C SER A 21 -11.15 -9.07 -3.37
N PHE A 22 -10.63 -8.86 -2.15
CA PHE A 22 -9.19 -8.77 -1.93
C PHE A 22 -8.54 -10.14 -1.75
N THR A 23 -9.25 -11.15 -1.22
CA THR A 23 -8.78 -12.54 -1.20
C THR A 23 -8.54 -13.05 -2.62
N SER A 24 -9.49 -12.84 -3.54
CA SER A 24 -9.30 -13.22 -4.95
C SER A 24 -8.16 -12.45 -5.62
N THR A 25 -7.91 -11.19 -5.22
CA THR A 25 -6.76 -10.42 -5.71
C THR A 25 -5.45 -11.00 -5.20
N TYR A 26 -5.36 -11.35 -3.92
CA TYR A 26 -4.19 -12.01 -3.35
C TYR A 26 -3.85 -13.30 -4.11
N GLU A 27 -4.81 -14.22 -4.28
CA GLU A 27 -4.65 -15.49 -5.00
C GLU A 27 -4.21 -15.31 -6.45
N SER A 28 -4.58 -14.19 -7.09
CA SER A 28 -4.15 -13.88 -8.46
C SER A 28 -2.73 -13.31 -8.55
N LEU A 29 -2.20 -12.78 -7.45
CA LEU A 29 -0.91 -12.10 -7.41
C LEU A 29 0.20 -12.94 -6.80
N VAL A 30 -0.10 -13.80 -5.85
CA VAL A 30 0.87 -14.58 -5.07
C VAL A 30 0.73 -16.04 -5.42
N ASP A 31 1.82 -16.68 -5.86
CA ASP A 31 1.85 -18.12 -6.12
C ASP A 31 2.15 -18.94 -4.85
N ASP A 32 2.07 -20.26 -4.95
CA ASP A 32 2.30 -21.21 -3.85
C ASP A 32 3.70 -21.12 -3.24
N ALA A 33 4.67 -20.54 -3.95
CA ALA A 33 6.04 -20.33 -3.48
C ALA A 33 6.24 -18.93 -2.85
N GLY A 34 5.21 -18.09 -2.86
CA GLY A 34 5.27 -16.71 -2.39
C GLY A 34 5.93 -15.74 -3.38
N ASN A 35 6.02 -16.10 -4.65
CA ASN A 35 6.41 -15.13 -5.66
C ASN A 35 5.22 -14.26 -6.02
N ILE A 36 5.48 -12.97 -6.30
CA ILE A 36 4.44 -12.02 -6.63
C ILE A 36 4.49 -11.60 -8.09
N THR A 37 3.31 -11.48 -8.69
CA THR A 37 3.12 -10.84 -10.01
C THR A 37 2.59 -9.44 -9.82
N MET A 38 3.24 -8.44 -10.46
CA MET A 38 2.82 -7.05 -10.38
C MET A 38 1.43 -6.86 -11.04
N PRO A 39 0.41 -6.31 -10.35
CA PRO A 39 -0.90 -6.05 -10.96
C PRO A 39 -0.78 -4.97 -12.04
N LYS A 40 -1.48 -5.17 -13.17
CA LYS A 40 -1.32 -4.33 -14.37
C LYS A 40 -2.18 -3.07 -14.38
N THR A 41 -3.28 -3.06 -13.64
CA THR A 41 -4.34 -2.02 -13.75
C THR A 41 -4.59 -1.30 -12.43
N PHE A 42 -3.68 -1.42 -11.47
CA PHE A 42 -3.89 -0.86 -10.12
C PHE A 42 -4.11 0.66 -10.14
N GLN A 43 -3.47 1.41 -11.05
CA GLN A 43 -3.66 2.87 -11.14
C GLN A 43 -5.08 3.27 -11.54
N SER A 44 -5.82 2.40 -12.28
CA SER A 44 -7.21 2.66 -12.69
C SER A 44 -8.24 2.03 -11.77
N ASP A 45 -7.92 0.88 -11.17
CA ASP A 45 -8.91 0.01 -10.55
C ASP A 45 -8.84 0.02 -9.01
N TRP A 46 -7.71 0.50 -8.45
CA TRP A 46 -7.50 0.48 -7.02
C TRP A 46 -7.70 1.85 -6.36
N THR A 47 -7.88 1.85 -5.06
CA THR A 47 -8.05 3.06 -4.26
C THR A 47 -6.71 3.76 -4.05
N PHE A 48 -6.61 5.00 -4.49
CA PHE A 48 -5.48 5.87 -4.20
C PHE A 48 -5.52 6.32 -2.73
N LEU A 49 -4.45 6.05 -1.97
CA LEU A 49 -4.35 6.43 -0.55
C LEU A 49 -3.81 7.83 -0.34
N GLY A 50 -2.83 8.22 -1.14
CA GLY A 50 -2.17 9.52 -1.03
C GLY A 50 -0.79 9.53 -1.66
N THR A 51 -0.14 10.69 -1.60
CA THR A 51 1.19 10.93 -2.15
C THR A 51 2.13 11.44 -1.07
N TRP A 52 3.33 10.87 -1.01
CA TRP A 52 4.46 11.46 -0.30
C TRP A 52 5.37 12.19 -1.28
N SER A 53 5.69 13.45 -0.99
CA SER A 53 6.67 14.23 -1.72
C SER A 53 8.01 14.16 -0.99
N ILE A 54 9.03 13.65 -1.65
CA ILE A 54 10.40 13.65 -1.12
C ILE A 54 11.04 14.98 -1.54
N ALA A 55 11.46 15.78 -0.56
CA ALA A 55 12.10 17.06 -0.84
C ALA A 55 13.46 16.87 -1.53
N LYS A 56 13.80 17.77 -2.44
CA LYS A 56 15.19 17.91 -2.89
C LYS A 56 16.00 18.42 -1.70
N GLU A 57 17.10 17.74 -1.38
CA GLU A 57 18.07 18.29 -0.46
C GLU A 57 18.66 19.56 -1.09
N ASP A 58 18.75 20.63 -0.31
CA ASP A 58 19.44 21.84 -0.72
C ASP A 58 20.93 21.47 -0.82
N VAL A 59 21.42 21.25 -2.02
CA VAL A 59 22.85 21.23 -2.26
C VAL A 59 23.33 22.66 -2.00
N GLU A 60 24.01 22.89 -0.89
CA GLU A 60 24.68 24.14 -0.57
C GLU A 60 25.71 24.53 -1.63
N THR A 61 25.26 24.99 -2.77
CA THR A 61 26.14 25.62 -3.76
C THR A 61 25.41 26.76 -4.47
N SER A 62 25.73 27.94 -4.02
CA SER A 62 25.43 29.24 -4.62
C SER A 62 24.03 29.82 -4.35
N ALA A 63 24.04 31.08 -3.97
CA ALA A 63 22.91 31.95 -3.63
C ALA A 63 21.84 32.22 -4.72
N ALA A 64 21.81 31.43 -5.77
CA ALA A 64 20.88 31.56 -6.89
C ALA A 64 19.99 30.33 -7.13
N ALA A 65 20.21 29.22 -6.43
CA ALA A 65 19.46 28.00 -6.60
C ALA A 65 18.80 27.57 -5.28
N SER A 66 17.82 28.36 -4.81
CA SER A 66 16.86 27.84 -3.84
C SER A 66 16.05 26.73 -4.54
N GLY A 67 16.59 25.54 -4.53
CA GLY A 67 16.06 24.36 -5.18
C GLY A 67 14.84 23.79 -4.48
N HIS A 68 13.82 24.63 -4.24
CA HIS A 68 12.55 24.18 -3.69
C HIS A 68 11.81 23.34 -4.74
N GLY A 69 11.59 22.07 -4.45
CA GLY A 69 10.86 21.14 -5.31
C GLY A 69 10.92 19.74 -4.73
N ALA A 70 10.16 18.83 -5.33
CA ALA A 70 10.25 17.42 -5.00
C ALA A 70 11.42 16.76 -5.76
N ALA A 71 12.15 15.87 -5.09
CA ALA A 71 13.09 14.95 -5.72
C ALA A 71 12.36 13.75 -6.30
N ALA A 72 11.31 13.29 -5.59
CA ALA A 72 10.47 12.17 -6.01
C ALA A 72 9.04 12.35 -5.50
N LEU A 73 8.10 11.68 -6.14
CA LEU A 73 6.73 11.49 -5.64
C LEU A 73 6.48 9.99 -5.47
N HIS A 74 5.90 9.64 -4.33
CA HIS A 74 5.51 8.27 -3.99
C HIS A 74 3.99 8.20 -3.90
N ASN A 75 3.34 7.68 -4.93
CA ASN A 75 1.90 7.46 -4.96
C ASN A 75 1.56 6.08 -4.40
N VAL A 76 0.60 6.00 -3.49
CA VAL A 76 0.26 4.74 -2.85
C VAL A 76 -1.18 4.35 -3.14
N TYR A 77 -1.36 3.07 -3.49
CA TYR A 77 -2.62 2.45 -3.86
C TYR A 77 -2.87 1.17 -3.06
N THR A 78 -4.14 0.81 -2.89
CA THR A 78 -4.57 -0.47 -2.31
C THR A 78 -5.85 -0.96 -2.99
N GLN A 79 -6.17 -2.26 -2.86
CA GLN A 79 -7.39 -2.81 -3.46
C GLN A 79 -8.65 -2.13 -2.90
N PRO A 80 -9.76 -2.15 -3.66
CA PRO A 80 -11.08 -1.75 -3.15
C PRO A 80 -11.45 -2.51 -1.87
N GLY A 81 -12.08 -1.82 -0.92
CA GLY A 81 -12.51 -2.38 0.36
C GLY A 81 -11.46 -2.33 1.48
N ILE A 82 -10.16 -2.28 1.18
CA ILE A 82 -9.09 -2.25 2.21
C ILE A 82 -9.18 -1.01 3.11
N VAL A 83 -9.51 0.16 2.56
CA VAL A 83 -9.69 1.39 3.33
C VAL A 83 -10.77 1.23 4.38
N GLU A 84 -11.91 0.65 4.02
CA GLU A 84 -13.03 0.41 4.94
C GLU A 84 -12.65 -0.62 6.01
N ALA A 85 -12.04 -1.73 5.61
CA ALA A 85 -11.56 -2.76 6.53
C ALA A 85 -10.56 -2.17 7.55
N PHE A 86 -9.59 -1.38 7.09
CA PHE A 86 -8.62 -0.71 7.97
C PHE A 86 -9.31 0.28 8.92
N ARG A 87 -10.23 1.11 8.45
CA ARG A 87 -10.98 2.05 9.30
C ARG A 87 -11.75 1.35 10.41
N ASN A 88 -12.27 0.15 10.16
CA ASN A 88 -13.03 -0.61 11.13
C ASN A 88 -12.16 -1.26 12.19
N THR A 89 -10.99 -1.75 11.84
CA THR A 89 -10.13 -2.58 12.71
C THR A 89 -8.87 -1.87 13.22
N GLY A 90 -8.35 -0.89 12.49
CA GLY A 90 -7.05 -0.24 12.72
C GLY A 90 -5.86 -1.03 12.19
N THR A 91 -6.09 -2.16 11.50
CA THR A 91 -5.06 -3.01 10.89
C THR A 91 -5.44 -3.38 9.47
N PHE A 92 -4.45 -3.68 8.64
CA PHE A 92 -4.69 -4.19 7.30
C PHE A 92 -5.14 -5.67 7.39
N PRO A 93 -6.23 -6.04 6.69
CA PRO A 93 -6.68 -7.43 6.66
C PRO A 93 -5.68 -8.31 5.92
N ASP A 94 -5.73 -9.62 6.19
CA ASP A 94 -4.96 -10.61 5.45
C ASP A 94 -5.22 -10.51 3.94
N GLY A 95 -4.19 -10.67 3.11
CA GLY A 95 -4.27 -10.49 1.67
C GLY A 95 -4.34 -9.03 1.18
N ALA A 96 -4.30 -8.03 2.07
CA ALA A 96 -4.19 -6.63 1.66
C ALA A 96 -2.90 -6.39 0.88
N VAL A 97 -2.97 -5.68 -0.23
CA VAL A 97 -1.82 -5.29 -1.04
C VAL A 97 -1.70 -3.77 -1.08
N LEU A 98 -0.52 -3.27 -0.78
CA LEU A 98 -0.16 -1.87 -0.91
C LEU A 98 0.90 -1.72 -2.00
N ILE A 99 0.65 -0.83 -2.97
CA ILE A 99 1.61 -0.52 -4.03
C ILE A 99 2.03 0.92 -3.87
N LYS A 100 3.33 1.15 -3.70
CA LYS A 100 3.94 2.47 -3.71
C LYS A 100 4.67 2.68 -5.03
N GLU A 101 4.07 3.45 -5.92
CA GLU A 101 4.66 3.86 -7.19
C GLU A 101 5.69 4.97 -6.97
N LEU A 102 6.87 4.79 -7.52
CA LEU A 102 7.99 5.71 -7.43
C LEU A 102 8.11 6.51 -8.72
N LEU A 103 8.02 7.83 -8.61
CA LEU A 103 8.14 8.75 -9.72
C LEU A 103 9.33 9.68 -9.49
N ASP A 104 10.21 9.84 -10.49
CA ASP A 104 11.05 11.00 -10.56
C ASP A 104 10.22 12.26 -10.83
N THR A 105 10.79 13.43 -10.69
CA THR A 105 10.03 14.68 -10.82
C THR A 105 10.70 15.67 -11.76
N GLU A 106 9.84 16.43 -12.43
CA GLU A 106 10.22 17.67 -13.11
C GLU A 106 9.61 18.87 -12.38
N THR A 107 10.44 19.87 -12.05
CA THR A 107 10.01 21.11 -11.42
C THR A 107 10.07 22.26 -12.42
N ALA A 108 8.95 22.97 -12.59
CA ALA A 108 8.84 24.07 -13.54
C ALA A 108 8.04 25.23 -12.95
N GLN A 109 8.25 26.46 -13.48
CA GLN A 109 7.43 27.61 -13.18
C GLN A 109 6.12 27.54 -13.99
N MET A 110 4.99 27.54 -13.27
CA MET A 110 3.65 27.51 -13.85
C MET A 110 2.91 28.80 -13.44
N THR A 111 1.68 29.00 -13.93
CA THR A 111 0.82 30.14 -13.55
C THR A 111 0.47 30.15 -12.08
N THR A 112 0.40 29.01 -11.44
CA THR A 112 0.11 28.83 -10.00
C THR A 112 1.36 28.94 -9.12
N GLY A 113 2.55 29.13 -9.69
CA GLY A 113 3.83 29.13 -8.99
C GLY A 113 4.76 28.03 -9.45
N LYS A 114 5.86 27.82 -8.72
CA LYS A 114 6.80 26.70 -8.97
C LYS A 114 6.16 25.39 -8.51
N VAL A 115 6.02 24.43 -9.41
CA VAL A 115 5.40 23.13 -9.15
C VAL A 115 6.33 21.99 -9.55
N SER A 116 6.27 20.89 -8.79
CA SER A 116 6.88 19.62 -9.16
C SER A 116 5.79 18.65 -9.57
N ARG A 117 5.97 17.97 -10.70
CA ARG A 117 5.06 16.92 -11.18
C ARG A 117 5.82 15.62 -11.42
N GLY A 118 5.13 14.50 -11.35
CA GLY A 118 5.69 13.22 -11.79
C GLY A 118 6.09 13.29 -13.25
N ASN A 119 7.23 12.71 -13.59
CA ASN A 119 7.80 12.69 -14.93
C ASN A 119 7.92 11.25 -15.42
N LYS A 120 8.67 10.41 -14.73
CA LYS A 120 8.95 9.03 -15.13
C LYS A 120 8.77 8.07 -13.96
N ILE A 121 8.25 6.88 -14.23
CA ILE A 121 8.17 5.81 -13.24
C ILE A 121 9.57 5.19 -13.08
N GLU A 122 10.04 5.09 -11.84
CA GLU A 122 11.33 4.49 -11.49
C GLU A 122 11.17 3.06 -10.94
N GLY A 123 9.96 2.70 -10.49
CA GLY A 123 9.66 1.37 -9.98
C GLY A 123 8.50 1.35 -8.99
N TRP A 124 8.35 0.24 -8.29
CA TRP A 124 7.26 0.03 -7.34
C TRP A 124 7.71 -0.77 -6.13
N PHE A 125 7.45 -0.25 -4.94
CA PHE A 125 7.42 -1.11 -3.76
C PHE A 125 6.04 -1.72 -3.62
N VAL A 126 6.01 -3.02 -3.31
CA VAL A 126 4.77 -3.75 -3.05
C VAL A 126 4.87 -4.44 -1.70
N MET A 127 3.85 -4.25 -0.87
CA MET A 127 3.69 -4.97 0.37
C MET A 127 2.41 -5.79 0.32
N VAL A 128 2.48 -7.05 0.74
CA VAL A 128 1.34 -7.98 0.76
C VAL A 128 1.16 -8.48 2.18
N LYS A 129 -0.01 -8.26 2.77
CA LYS A 129 -0.32 -8.68 4.13
C LYS A 129 -0.43 -10.20 4.22
N ASP A 130 0.30 -10.78 5.16
CA ASP A 130 0.30 -12.21 5.47
C ASP A 130 0.23 -12.41 6.99
N THR A 131 -0.98 -12.48 7.51
CA THR A 131 -1.21 -12.69 8.95
C THR A 131 -1.01 -14.13 9.38
N GLU A 132 -1.00 -15.07 8.44
CA GLU A 132 -0.86 -16.51 8.69
C GLU A 132 0.59 -16.99 8.66
N GLY A 133 1.51 -16.20 8.09
CA GLY A 133 2.92 -16.60 7.97
C GLY A 133 3.13 -17.74 7.00
N ARG A 134 2.52 -17.66 5.80
CA ARG A 134 2.51 -18.74 4.80
C ARG A 134 3.89 -19.06 4.22
N PHE A 135 4.81 -18.08 4.22
CA PHE A 135 6.08 -18.17 3.49
C PHE A 135 7.29 -17.92 4.40
N LEU A 136 7.34 -18.53 5.57
CA LEU A 136 8.39 -18.30 6.59
C LEU A 136 9.83 -18.58 6.12
N ASP A 137 10.00 -19.48 5.16
CA ASP A 137 11.31 -19.80 4.57
C ASP A 137 11.71 -18.90 3.40
N ASN A 138 10.80 -18.02 2.94
CA ASN A 138 11.06 -17.10 1.86
C ASN A 138 11.58 -15.76 2.42
N LYS A 139 12.78 -15.36 2.02
CA LYS A 139 13.45 -14.13 2.48
C LYS A 139 12.74 -12.81 2.14
N LEU A 140 11.69 -12.87 1.34
CA LEU A 140 10.86 -11.71 1.01
C LEU A 140 9.63 -11.59 1.93
N TRP A 141 9.41 -12.57 2.83
CA TRP A 141 8.26 -12.61 3.71
C TRP A 141 8.66 -12.64 5.17
N GLY A 142 7.96 -11.88 5.98
CA GLY A 142 8.12 -11.85 7.43
C GLY A 142 7.54 -10.59 8.05
N ASP A 143 7.47 -10.58 9.39
CA ASP A 143 6.85 -9.50 10.16
C ASP A 143 5.39 -9.22 9.75
N GLY A 144 4.68 -10.23 9.23
CA GLY A 144 3.28 -10.16 8.81
C GLY A 144 3.07 -9.60 7.40
N TRP A 145 4.12 -9.49 6.61
CA TRP A 145 4.08 -8.95 5.25
C TRP A 145 5.03 -9.67 4.29
N GLY A 146 4.67 -9.67 2.99
CA GLY A 146 5.61 -9.82 1.89
C GLY A 146 6.15 -8.45 1.46
N TRP A 147 7.43 -8.38 1.05
CA TRP A 147 8.16 -7.14 0.80
C TRP A 147 8.88 -7.21 -0.54
N PHE A 148 8.48 -6.38 -1.49
CA PHE A 148 8.97 -6.46 -2.85
C PHE A 148 9.31 -5.08 -3.41
N LEU A 149 10.38 -4.99 -4.19
CA LEU A 149 10.71 -3.84 -5.03
C LEU A 149 10.85 -4.32 -6.47
N PHE A 150 10.11 -3.72 -7.35
CA PHE A 150 10.23 -3.88 -8.80
C PHE A 150 10.85 -2.65 -9.42
N ASP A 151 11.77 -2.84 -10.37
CA ASP A 151 12.29 -1.74 -11.20
C ASP A 151 11.26 -1.30 -12.26
N ALA A 152 11.57 -0.22 -13.00
CA ALA A 152 10.70 0.31 -14.06
C ALA A 152 10.47 -0.67 -15.23
N SER A 153 11.27 -1.73 -15.34
CA SER A 153 11.10 -2.80 -16.31
C SER A 153 10.30 -3.99 -15.74
N ASN A 154 9.76 -3.83 -14.53
CA ASN A 154 9.00 -4.84 -13.80
C ASN A 154 9.82 -6.08 -13.41
N ASN A 155 11.12 -5.92 -13.18
CA ASN A 155 11.95 -6.97 -12.61
C ASN A 155 11.97 -6.84 -11.08
N LEU A 156 11.75 -7.96 -10.38
CA LEU A 156 11.91 -8.03 -8.93
C LEU A 156 13.38 -7.83 -8.56
N THR A 157 13.66 -6.85 -7.70
CA THR A 157 15.02 -6.51 -7.28
C THR A 157 15.33 -6.87 -5.84
N THR A 158 14.32 -6.88 -4.93
CA THR A 158 14.49 -7.29 -3.53
C THR A 158 14.93 -8.74 -3.42
N LYS A 159 15.91 -8.99 -2.56
CA LYS A 159 16.45 -10.33 -2.27
C LYS A 159 16.31 -10.74 -0.81
N ASP A 160 16.29 -9.77 0.11
CA ASP A 160 16.16 -10.00 1.55
C ASP A 160 15.50 -8.78 2.20
N TYR A 161 14.23 -8.91 2.64
CA TYR A 161 13.48 -7.79 3.19
C TYR A 161 14.10 -7.23 4.47
N LYS A 162 14.78 -8.06 5.28
CA LYS A 162 15.40 -7.60 6.53
C LYS A 162 16.54 -6.64 6.27
N ALA A 163 17.31 -6.90 5.22
CA ALA A 163 18.43 -6.06 4.84
C ALA A 163 18.01 -4.80 4.06
N GLU A 164 16.93 -4.90 3.25
CA GLU A 164 16.62 -3.90 2.24
C GLU A 164 15.39 -3.04 2.57
N CYS A 165 14.43 -3.55 3.37
CA CYS A 165 13.16 -2.88 3.60
C CYS A 165 12.95 -2.49 5.06
N LEU A 166 13.30 -3.39 5.98
CA LEU A 166 12.88 -3.31 7.37
C LEU A 166 13.40 -2.06 8.08
N GLY A 167 14.65 -1.65 7.80
CA GLY A 167 15.26 -0.48 8.42
C GLY A 167 14.43 0.80 8.28
N CYS A 168 13.86 1.03 7.11
CA CYS A 168 12.99 2.17 6.85
C CYS A 168 11.59 2.02 7.47
N HIS A 169 11.12 0.79 7.72
CA HIS A 169 9.78 0.53 8.22
C HIS A 169 9.69 0.32 9.75
N ILE A 170 10.81 0.11 10.44
CA ILE A 170 10.86 -0.01 11.92
C ILE A 170 10.13 1.14 12.64
N PRO A 171 10.29 2.43 12.26
CA PRO A 171 9.58 3.52 12.94
C PRO A 171 8.04 3.44 12.82
N ALA A 172 7.52 2.76 11.80
CA ALA A 172 6.08 2.57 11.56
C ALA A 172 5.55 1.22 12.09
N LYS A 173 6.36 0.44 12.81
CA LYS A 173 5.99 -0.91 13.27
C LYS A 173 4.68 -0.94 14.07
N GLN A 174 4.43 0.04 14.93
CA GLN A 174 3.22 0.17 15.74
C GLN A 174 1.95 0.42 14.91
N ASN A 175 2.10 0.87 13.65
CA ASN A 175 1.03 1.11 12.69
C ASN A 175 1.02 0.04 11.60
N ASP A 176 1.27 -1.21 12.00
CA ASP A 176 1.32 -2.35 11.08
C ASP A 176 2.39 -2.18 9.97
N TRP A 177 3.53 -1.56 10.32
CA TRP A 177 4.67 -1.27 9.44
C TRP A 177 4.40 -0.22 8.34
N ILE A 178 3.26 0.49 8.38
CA ILE A 178 2.86 1.46 7.36
C ILE A 178 2.79 2.86 7.97
N TYR A 179 3.32 3.86 7.28
CA TYR A 179 3.23 5.28 7.63
C TYR A 179 1.83 5.83 7.33
N THR A 180 0.84 5.39 8.14
CA THR A 180 -0.59 5.66 7.90
C THR A 180 -0.97 7.13 8.07
N GLU A 181 -0.16 7.94 8.78
CA GLU A 181 -0.35 9.37 8.98
C GLU A 181 -0.32 10.17 7.67
N GLY A 182 0.37 9.68 6.64
CA GLY A 182 0.42 10.28 5.31
C GLY A 182 -0.80 9.99 4.43
N TYR A 183 -1.76 9.21 4.93
CA TYR A 183 -2.94 8.78 4.17
C TYR A 183 -4.23 9.19 4.88
N PRO A 184 -4.71 10.45 4.69
CA PRO A 184 -5.93 10.93 5.36
C PRO A 184 -7.16 10.05 5.14
N ILE A 185 -7.23 9.38 3.97
CA ILE A 185 -8.31 8.45 3.64
C ILE A 185 -8.39 7.25 4.60
N LEU A 186 -7.31 6.86 5.26
CA LEU A 186 -7.30 5.77 6.25
C LEU A 186 -7.85 6.22 7.62
N GLN A 187 -7.91 7.51 7.88
CA GLN A 187 -8.41 8.03 9.15
C GLN A 187 -9.93 7.87 9.24
N LYS A 188 -10.44 7.64 10.47
CA LYS A 188 -11.90 7.66 10.68
C LYS A 188 -12.42 9.09 10.47
N PRO A 189 -13.58 9.24 9.82
CA PRO A 189 -14.23 10.54 9.67
C PRO A 189 -14.55 11.21 11.01
#